data_6aa954bf6cd08c4b3239c0e4143ccd71
#
_entry.id   6aa954bf6cd08c4b3239c0e4143ccd71
#
_cell.length_a   1.000
_cell.length_b   1.000
_cell.length_c   1.000
_cell.angle_alpha   90.00
_cell.angle_beta   90.00
_cell.angle_gamma   90.00
#
_symmetry.space_group_name_H-M   'P 1'
#
loop_
_entity.id
_entity.type
_entity.pdbx_description
1 polymer ?
#
loop_
_entity_poly.entity_id
_entity_poly.type
_entity_poly.pdbx_seq_one_letter_code
_entity_poly.pdbx_strand_id
1 'polypeptide(L)'
;MKIDIGKIEVNYDLTEDEKKILTSEEQEYYKFIKETEMAEKCLKLELQKQFESFRKPEPQLDREQPSGYYTATQLGNMFDVSCSKIGTLASKTGLKNTNKVKQVVNKIDYKGIQIKYYYNYEAVIELGKLLNCFRDEIPDENQIEIVMNLLKKIEFCYEPDEEEIELLNAFNYKYLQK
;
A
#
# COMPACT_ATOMS: atom_id res chain seq x y z
N MET A 1 -16.15 -14.01 -11.80
CA MET A 1 -16.49 -12.57 -11.82
C MET A 1 -16.92 -12.24 -13.25
N LYS A 2 -18.20 -11.91 -13.48
CA LYS A 2 -18.65 -11.48 -14.80
C LYS A 2 -18.38 -9.98 -14.91
N ILE A 3 -17.50 -9.59 -15.80
CA ILE A 3 -17.29 -8.19 -16.19
C ILE A 3 -18.39 -7.91 -17.21
N ASP A 4 -19.35 -7.08 -16.86
CA ASP A 4 -20.38 -6.61 -17.78
C ASP A 4 -19.79 -5.45 -18.59
N ILE A 5 -19.29 -5.77 -19.77
CA ILE A 5 -18.83 -4.77 -20.73
C ILE A 5 -20.09 -4.30 -21.45
N GLY A 6 -20.66 -3.19 -21.01
CA GLY A 6 -21.80 -2.56 -21.65
C GLY A 6 -21.53 -2.40 -23.16
N LYS A 7 -22.56 -2.47 -23.98
CA LYS A 7 -22.42 -2.25 -25.42
C LYS A 7 -21.89 -0.84 -25.66
N ILE A 8 -20.63 -0.75 -26.13
CA ILE A 8 -20.03 0.49 -26.55
C ILE A 8 -20.52 0.76 -27.96
N GLU A 9 -21.45 1.68 -28.12
CA GLU A 9 -21.89 2.16 -29.43
C GLU A 9 -21.05 3.41 -29.77
N VAL A 10 -20.32 3.32 -30.86
CA VAL A 10 -19.52 4.43 -31.39
C VAL A 10 -19.93 4.70 -32.82
N ASN A 11 -20.24 5.95 -33.12
CA ASN A 11 -20.55 6.39 -34.46
C ASN A 11 -19.46 7.36 -34.92
N TYR A 12 -18.96 7.16 -36.13
CA TYR A 12 -18.02 8.06 -36.79
C TYR A 12 -18.66 8.71 -38.01
N ASP A 13 -18.72 10.02 -38.05
CA ASP A 13 -19.16 10.79 -39.20
C ASP A 13 -17.98 11.26 -40.01
N LEU A 14 -17.95 10.87 -41.30
CA LEU A 14 -16.91 11.29 -42.23
C LEU A 14 -16.93 12.80 -42.42
N THR A 15 -15.75 13.40 -42.43
CA THR A 15 -15.59 14.82 -42.72
C THR A 15 -15.88 15.06 -44.22
N GLU A 16 -16.18 16.32 -44.60
CA GLU A 16 -16.47 16.68 -45.99
C GLU A 16 -15.27 16.44 -46.92
N ASP A 17 -14.05 16.53 -46.41
CA ASP A 17 -12.85 16.26 -47.17
C ASP A 17 -12.63 14.75 -47.37
N GLU A 18 -12.92 13.92 -46.40
CA GLU A 18 -12.89 12.46 -46.52
C GLU A 18 -13.94 11.96 -47.53
N LYS A 19 -15.14 12.53 -47.53
CA LYS A 19 -16.19 12.21 -48.50
C LYS A 19 -15.83 12.56 -49.94
N LYS A 20 -14.99 13.59 -50.17
CA LYS A 20 -14.56 14.01 -51.49
C LYS A 20 -13.47 13.11 -52.09
N ILE A 21 -12.67 12.48 -51.26
CA ILE A 21 -11.49 11.72 -51.68
C ILE A 21 -11.83 10.23 -51.85
N LEU A 22 -12.78 9.70 -51.08
CA LEU A 22 -13.12 8.28 -51.01
C LEU A 22 -14.35 7.94 -51.89
N THR A 23 -14.30 6.82 -52.57
CA THR A 23 -15.51 6.23 -53.22
C THR A 23 -16.53 5.78 -52.19
N SER A 24 -17.78 5.52 -52.56
CA SER A 24 -18.83 5.12 -51.62
C SER A 24 -18.48 3.83 -50.85
N GLU A 25 -17.82 2.87 -51.49
CA GLU A 25 -17.41 1.62 -50.86
C GLU A 25 -16.24 1.85 -49.91
N GLU A 26 -15.30 2.72 -50.30
CA GLU A 26 -14.17 3.09 -49.42
C GLU A 26 -14.63 3.91 -48.22
N GLN A 27 -15.68 4.73 -48.36
CA GLN A 27 -16.26 5.49 -47.23
C GLN A 27 -16.85 4.57 -46.18
N GLU A 28 -17.61 3.51 -46.56
CA GLU A 28 -18.15 2.53 -45.62
C GLU A 28 -17.04 1.78 -44.89
N TYR A 29 -16.00 1.33 -45.61
CA TYR A 29 -14.88 0.62 -45.05
C TYR A 29 -14.05 1.50 -44.10
N TYR A 30 -13.78 2.73 -44.49
CA TYR A 30 -13.06 3.69 -43.67
C TYR A 30 -13.82 4.05 -42.39
N LYS A 31 -15.13 4.26 -42.51
CA LYS A 31 -16.02 4.47 -41.35
C LYS A 31 -15.94 3.31 -40.37
N PHE A 32 -16.05 2.08 -40.86
CA PHE A 32 -15.92 0.88 -40.04
C PHE A 32 -14.60 0.80 -39.29
N ILE A 33 -13.48 1.11 -39.95
CA ILE A 33 -12.15 1.13 -39.31
C ILE A 33 -12.11 2.17 -38.18
N LYS A 34 -12.62 3.38 -38.44
CA LYS A 34 -12.61 4.48 -37.45
C LYS A 34 -13.52 4.15 -36.25
N GLU A 35 -14.67 3.59 -36.46
CA GLU A 35 -15.57 3.15 -35.41
C GLU A 35 -14.91 2.05 -34.54
N THR A 36 -14.19 1.11 -35.17
CA THR A 36 -13.46 0.04 -34.47
C THR A 36 -12.34 0.62 -33.60
N GLU A 37 -11.52 1.53 -34.15
CA GLU A 37 -10.43 2.22 -33.41
C GLU A 37 -10.97 3.01 -32.21
N MET A 38 -12.11 3.68 -32.38
CA MET A 38 -12.76 4.43 -31.30
C MET A 38 -13.35 3.50 -30.24
N ALA A 39 -13.99 2.40 -30.64
CA ALA A 39 -14.52 1.40 -29.72
C ALA A 39 -13.41 0.77 -28.89
N GLU A 40 -12.26 0.43 -29.49
CA GLU A 40 -11.09 -0.07 -28.75
C GLU A 40 -10.55 0.94 -27.71
N LYS A 41 -10.50 2.23 -28.08
CA LYS A 41 -10.06 3.29 -27.14
C LYS A 41 -11.04 3.43 -25.98
N CYS A 42 -12.35 3.43 -26.25
CA CYS A 42 -13.38 3.49 -25.22
C CYS A 42 -13.30 2.28 -24.29
N LEU A 43 -13.13 1.08 -24.84
CA LEU A 43 -13.00 -0.15 -24.07
C LEU A 43 -11.76 -0.11 -23.15
N LYS A 44 -10.61 0.36 -23.65
CA LYS A 44 -9.40 0.54 -22.84
C LYS A 44 -9.63 1.51 -21.68
N LEU A 45 -10.30 2.63 -21.94
CA LEU A 45 -10.62 3.63 -20.91
C LEU A 45 -11.59 3.08 -19.85
N GLU A 46 -12.61 2.31 -20.28
CA GLU A 46 -13.54 1.72 -19.32
C GLU A 46 -12.89 0.61 -18.48
N LEU A 47 -12.06 -0.24 -19.09
CA LEU A 47 -11.27 -1.21 -18.36
C LEU A 47 -10.34 -0.53 -17.36
N GLN A 48 -9.68 0.55 -17.77
CA GLN A 48 -8.82 1.31 -16.86
C GLN A 48 -9.60 1.90 -15.68
N LYS A 49 -10.79 2.50 -15.90
CA LYS A 49 -11.67 2.98 -14.83
C LYS A 49 -12.13 1.85 -13.90
N GLN A 50 -12.48 0.68 -14.47
CA GLN A 50 -12.83 -0.48 -13.66
C GLN A 50 -11.65 -0.96 -12.82
N PHE A 51 -10.44 -1.06 -13.39
CA PHE A 51 -9.23 -1.40 -12.65
C PHE A 51 -8.92 -0.38 -11.55
N GLU A 52 -9.12 0.92 -11.81
CA GLU A 52 -8.95 1.96 -10.79
C GLU A 52 -10.01 1.86 -9.68
N SER A 53 -11.24 1.45 -9.99
CA SER A 53 -12.28 1.20 -8.98
C SER A 53 -12.01 -0.03 -8.11
N PHE A 54 -11.27 -1.01 -8.64
CA PHE A 54 -10.80 -2.18 -7.89
C PHE A 54 -9.48 -1.94 -7.14
N ARG A 55 -8.74 -0.88 -7.50
CA ARG A 55 -7.66 -0.42 -6.62
C ARG A 55 -8.30 -0.11 -5.28
N LYS A 56 -7.91 -0.88 -4.26
CA LYS A 56 -8.17 -0.47 -2.88
C LYS A 56 -7.75 1.00 -2.81
N PRO A 57 -8.58 1.92 -2.26
CA PRO A 57 -8.19 3.30 -2.10
C PRO A 57 -6.78 3.29 -1.53
N GLU A 58 -5.88 4.10 -2.12
CA GLU A 58 -4.52 4.24 -1.59
C GLU A 58 -4.65 4.33 -0.09
N PRO A 59 -4.01 3.42 0.67
CA PRO A 59 -4.17 3.43 2.10
C PRO A 59 -3.81 4.84 2.53
N GLN A 60 -4.79 5.57 3.05
CA GLN A 60 -4.55 6.90 3.56
C GLN A 60 -3.43 6.73 4.55
N LEU A 61 -2.23 7.22 4.19
CA LEU A 61 -1.10 7.26 5.10
C LEU A 61 -1.68 7.77 6.41
N ASP A 62 -1.54 6.98 7.46
CA ASP A 62 -2.07 7.33 8.77
C ASP A 62 -1.44 8.68 9.13
N ARG A 63 -2.11 9.79 8.73
CA ARG A 63 -1.62 11.17 8.91
C ARG A 63 -1.37 11.48 10.39
N GLU A 64 -1.78 10.55 11.24
CA GLU A 64 -1.73 10.65 12.69
C GLU A 64 -0.59 9.85 13.33
N GLN A 65 0.22 9.11 12.53
CA GLN A 65 1.37 8.41 13.13
C GLN A 65 2.41 9.45 13.58
N PRO A 66 2.67 9.54 14.89
CA PRO A 66 3.69 10.49 15.39
C PRO A 66 5.08 10.12 14.85
N SER A 67 5.90 11.15 14.54
CA SER A 67 7.29 10.93 14.14
C SER A 67 8.05 10.17 15.23
N GLY A 68 8.88 9.20 14.84
CA GLY A 68 9.65 8.37 15.77
C GLY A 68 8.82 7.31 16.52
N TYR A 69 7.57 7.08 16.09
CA TYR A 69 6.70 6.05 16.66
C TYR A 69 6.25 5.06 15.58
N TYR A 70 6.07 3.81 15.97
CA TYR A 70 5.77 2.69 15.06
C TYR A 70 4.50 1.96 15.48
N THR A 71 3.79 1.37 14.54
CA THR A 71 2.58 0.57 14.80
C THR A 71 2.93 -0.87 15.19
N ALA A 72 1.97 -1.58 15.81
CA ALA A 72 2.13 -3.00 16.09
C ALA A 72 2.29 -3.85 14.81
N THR A 73 1.74 -3.41 13.68
CA THR A 73 1.89 -4.07 12.37
C THR A 73 3.33 -3.94 11.87
N GLN A 74 3.90 -2.73 11.91
CA GLN A 74 5.29 -2.50 11.52
C GLN A 74 6.27 -3.32 12.38
N LEU A 75 6.05 -3.36 13.69
CA LEU A 75 6.84 -4.20 14.60
C LEU A 75 6.66 -5.68 14.32
N GLY A 76 5.44 -6.11 14.01
CA GLY A 76 5.14 -7.49 13.62
C GLY A 76 5.93 -7.90 12.37
N ASN A 77 5.95 -7.04 11.35
CA ASN A 77 6.71 -7.26 10.12
C ASN A 77 8.23 -7.28 10.38
N MET A 78 8.75 -6.39 11.22
CA MET A 78 10.16 -6.36 11.59
C MET A 78 10.59 -7.63 12.31
N PHE A 79 9.83 -8.08 13.31
CA PHE A 79 10.18 -9.22 14.16
C PHE A 79 9.64 -10.58 13.66
N ASP A 80 8.99 -10.59 12.51
CA ASP A 80 8.33 -11.77 11.93
C ASP A 80 7.32 -12.43 12.90
N VAL A 81 6.49 -11.60 13.53
CA VAL A 81 5.43 -12.02 14.44
C VAL A 81 4.12 -11.31 14.13
N SER A 82 2.99 -11.87 14.56
CA SER A 82 1.70 -11.19 14.36
C SER A 82 1.60 -9.90 15.17
N CYS A 83 0.93 -8.88 14.60
CA CYS A 83 0.63 -7.63 15.31
C CYS A 83 -0.14 -7.86 16.62
N SER A 84 -1.00 -8.89 16.67
CA SER A 84 -1.71 -9.30 17.88
C SER A 84 -0.76 -9.78 18.98
N LYS A 85 0.33 -10.48 18.64
CA LYS A 85 1.36 -10.92 19.59
C LYS A 85 2.06 -9.72 20.20
N ILE A 86 2.43 -8.72 19.38
CA ILE A 86 3.01 -7.44 19.85
C ILE A 86 2.05 -6.75 20.82
N GLY A 87 0.78 -6.56 20.43
CA GLY A 87 -0.23 -5.89 21.26
C GLY A 87 -0.49 -6.61 22.58
N THR A 88 -0.52 -7.95 22.57
CA THR A 88 -0.71 -8.78 23.76
C THR A 88 0.50 -8.70 24.70
N LEU A 89 1.72 -8.78 24.14
CA LEU A 89 2.95 -8.69 24.91
C LEU A 89 3.06 -7.32 25.60
N ALA A 90 2.85 -6.23 24.84
CA ALA A 90 2.86 -4.87 25.38
C ALA A 90 1.81 -4.64 26.49
N SER A 91 0.66 -5.33 26.41
CA SER A 91 -0.35 -5.27 27.48
C SER A 91 0.09 -6.05 28.72
N LYS A 92 0.59 -7.29 28.53
CA LYS A 92 1.02 -8.17 29.64
C LYS A 92 2.19 -7.61 30.42
N THR A 93 3.11 -6.93 29.76
CA THR A 93 4.29 -6.30 30.39
C THR A 93 4.01 -4.92 30.98
N GLY A 94 2.81 -4.39 30.79
CA GLY A 94 2.47 -3.03 31.21
C GLY A 94 3.07 -1.92 30.35
N LEU A 95 3.74 -2.27 29.27
CA LEU A 95 4.43 -1.32 28.37
C LEU A 95 3.48 -0.25 27.82
N LYS A 96 2.22 -0.61 27.56
CA LYS A 96 1.18 0.34 27.11
C LYS A 96 0.88 1.49 28.08
N ASN A 97 1.25 1.33 29.35
CA ASN A 97 1.02 2.33 30.39
C ASN A 97 2.26 3.21 30.66
N THR A 98 3.30 3.06 29.83
CA THR A 98 4.55 3.84 29.94
C THR A 98 4.56 4.99 28.94
N ASN A 99 5.50 5.93 29.13
CA ASN A 99 5.76 7.01 28.16
C ASN A 99 6.36 6.52 26.84
N LYS A 100 6.77 5.24 26.75
CA LYS A 100 7.32 4.59 25.55
C LYS A 100 6.24 4.27 24.53
N VAL A 101 4.97 4.31 24.93
CA VAL A 101 3.82 4.00 24.07
C VAL A 101 2.84 5.16 24.09
N LYS A 102 2.54 5.69 22.91
CA LYS A 102 1.54 6.72 22.72
C LYS A 102 0.22 6.11 22.31
N GLN A 103 -0.83 6.44 23.04
CA GLN A 103 -2.20 6.05 22.73
C GLN A 103 -2.87 7.16 21.93
N VAL A 104 -3.45 6.83 20.77
CA VAL A 104 -4.27 7.73 19.98
C VAL A 104 -5.68 7.18 19.89
N VAL A 105 -6.65 8.02 20.21
CA VAL A 105 -8.07 7.66 20.21
C VAL A 105 -8.70 8.23 18.94
N ASN A 106 -9.06 7.35 18.00
CA ASN A 106 -9.75 7.73 16.77
C ASN A 106 -11.24 7.47 16.91
N LYS A 107 -12.04 8.49 16.62
CA LYS A 107 -13.48 8.36 16.57
C LYS A 107 -13.91 8.02 15.15
N ILE A 108 -14.49 6.84 14.96
CA ILE A 108 -15.00 6.38 13.67
C ILE A 108 -16.52 6.40 13.75
N ASP A 109 -17.18 7.25 12.95
CA ASP A 109 -18.61 7.62 13.07
C ASP A 109 -19.59 6.44 13.21
N TYR A 110 -19.33 5.31 12.53
CA TYR A 110 -20.21 4.12 12.58
C TYR A 110 -19.60 2.90 13.28
N LYS A 111 -18.32 2.94 13.64
CA LYS A 111 -17.60 1.82 14.31
C LYS A 111 -17.27 2.12 15.77
N GLY A 112 -17.64 3.29 16.27
CA GLY A 112 -17.34 3.70 17.63
C GLY A 112 -15.91 4.23 17.81
N ILE A 113 -15.34 4.00 18.98
CA ILE A 113 -13.99 4.48 19.33
C ILE A 113 -12.97 3.39 19.00
N GLN A 114 -11.99 3.76 18.19
CA GLN A 114 -10.81 2.92 17.93
C GLN A 114 -9.61 3.49 18.66
N ILE A 115 -8.92 2.64 19.42
CA ILE A 115 -7.70 3.02 20.11
C ILE A 115 -6.52 2.43 19.36
N LYS A 116 -5.60 3.29 18.90
CA LYS A 116 -4.35 2.90 18.27
C LYS A 116 -3.19 3.12 19.25
N TYR A 117 -2.24 2.20 19.27
CA TYR A 117 -1.03 2.29 20.07
C TYR A 117 0.18 2.43 19.17
N TYR A 118 1.04 3.38 19.49
CA TYR A 118 2.27 3.68 18.77
C TYR A 118 3.45 3.55 19.72
N TYR A 119 4.49 2.86 19.29
CA TYR A 119 5.65 2.43 20.07
C TYR A 119 6.87 3.25 19.65
N ASN A 120 7.56 3.90 20.60
CA ASN A 120 8.80 4.61 20.32
C ASN A 120 10.00 3.62 20.24
N TYR A 121 11.19 4.13 19.93
CA TYR A 121 12.41 3.33 19.85
C TYR A 121 12.64 2.45 21.08
N GLU A 122 12.52 3.01 22.30
CA GLU A 122 12.75 2.25 23.54
C GLU A 122 11.75 1.09 23.69
N ALA A 123 10.49 1.31 23.32
CA ALA A 123 9.49 0.24 23.30
C ALA A 123 9.83 -0.85 22.28
N VAL A 124 10.35 -0.49 21.10
CA VAL A 124 10.80 -1.45 20.08
C VAL A 124 11.91 -2.34 20.63
N ILE A 125 12.91 -1.75 21.26
CA ILE A 125 14.03 -2.49 21.86
C ILE A 125 13.54 -3.42 22.98
N GLU A 126 12.65 -2.93 23.85
CA GLU A 126 12.10 -3.74 24.94
C GLU A 126 11.28 -4.93 24.42
N LEU A 127 10.42 -4.71 23.43
CA LEU A 127 9.64 -5.77 22.79
C LEU A 127 10.53 -6.78 22.05
N GLY A 128 11.55 -6.34 21.35
CA GLY A 128 12.50 -7.21 20.66
C GLY A 128 13.30 -8.09 21.63
N LYS A 129 13.70 -7.56 22.78
CA LYS A 129 14.33 -8.33 23.87
C LYS A 129 13.37 -9.37 24.45
N LEU A 130 12.13 -8.98 24.75
CA LEU A 130 11.10 -9.88 25.30
C LEU A 130 10.70 -11.00 24.32
N LEU A 131 10.78 -10.73 23.03
CA LEU A 131 10.55 -11.72 21.98
C LEU A 131 11.78 -12.57 21.67
N ASN A 132 12.92 -12.21 22.24
CA ASN A 132 14.22 -12.81 21.95
C ASN A 132 14.57 -12.74 20.45
N CYS A 133 14.24 -11.59 19.82
CA CYS A 133 14.44 -11.37 18.38
C CYS A 133 15.78 -10.73 18.06
N PHE A 134 16.46 -10.08 19.02
CA PHE A 134 17.77 -9.48 18.78
C PHE A 134 18.91 -10.47 19.02
N ARG A 135 19.96 -10.33 18.22
CA ARG A 135 21.25 -10.96 18.42
C ARG A 135 22.05 -10.19 19.50
N ASP A 136 23.35 -10.39 19.53
CA ASP A 136 24.24 -9.76 20.51
C ASP A 136 24.29 -8.22 20.38
N GLU A 137 24.10 -7.71 19.16
CA GLU A 137 24.04 -6.27 18.91
C GLU A 137 22.61 -5.76 18.82
N ILE A 138 22.35 -4.62 19.45
CA ILE A 138 21.07 -3.92 19.39
C ILE A 138 21.20 -2.77 18.38
N PRO A 139 20.30 -2.64 17.39
CA PRO A 139 20.33 -1.55 16.44
C PRO A 139 20.09 -0.20 17.15
N ASP A 140 20.69 0.86 16.65
CA ASP A 140 20.42 2.21 17.12
C ASP A 140 19.09 2.77 16.55
N GLU A 141 18.68 3.93 17.05
CA GLU A 141 17.41 4.56 16.68
C GLU A 141 17.34 4.86 15.18
N ASN A 142 18.41 5.35 14.58
CA ASN A 142 18.46 5.69 13.16
C ASN A 142 18.33 4.43 12.28
N GLN A 143 18.96 3.34 12.66
CA GLN A 143 18.88 2.05 11.95
C GLN A 143 17.45 1.48 12.00
N ILE A 144 16.80 1.57 13.16
CA ILE A 144 15.39 1.19 13.32
C ILE A 144 14.50 2.07 12.45
N GLU A 145 14.71 3.39 12.45
CA GLU A 145 13.92 4.33 11.68
C GLU A 145 14.01 4.05 10.17
N ILE A 146 15.20 3.81 9.63
CA ILE A 146 15.42 3.48 8.23
C ILE A 146 14.63 2.22 7.84
N VAL A 147 14.78 1.14 8.61
CA VAL A 147 14.09 -0.13 8.33
C VAL A 147 12.57 0.00 8.47
N MET A 148 12.09 0.71 9.49
CA MET A 148 10.66 0.91 9.69
C MET A 148 10.03 1.76 8.59
N ASN A 149 10.73 2.77 8.07
CA ASN A 149 10.27 3.56 6.94
C ASN A 149 10.17 2.71 5.67
N LEU A 150 11.11 1.81 5.45
CA LEU A 150 11.07 0.88 4.32
C LEU A 150 9.95 -0.15 4.46
N LEU A 151 9.80 -0.77 5.64
CA LEU A 151 8.69 -1.70 5.90
C LEU A 151 7.33 -1.01 5.76
N LYS A 152 7.22 0.27 6.13
CA LYS A 152 6.01 1.05 5.92
C LYS A 152 5.71 1.24 4.42
N LYS A 153 6.70 1.53 3.60
CA LYS A 153 6.52 1.63 2.14
C LYS A 153 6.03 0.30 1.56
N ILE A 154 6.64 -0.83 1.96
CA ILE A 154 6.27 -2.17 1.50
C ILE A 154 4.82 -2.51 1.91
N GLU A 155 4.39 -2.14 3.11
CA GLU A 155 3.01 -2.33 3.57
C GLU A 155 2.00 -1.65 2.63
N PHE A 156 2.39 -0.56 1.97
CA PHE A 156 1.58 0.17 1.00
C PHE A 156 1.80 -0.27 -0.47
N CYS A 157 2.20 -1.53 -0.69
CA CYS A 157 2.41 -2.13 -2.00
C CYS A 157 3.55 -1.48 -2.81
N TYR A 158 4.52 -0.87 -2.15
CA TYR A 158 5.76 -0.46 -2.77
C TYR A 158 6.65 -1.68 -2.99
N GLU A 159 7.17 -1.85 -4.20
CA GLU A 159 8.18 -2.87 -4.51
C GLU A 159 9.57 -2.27 -4.24
N PRO A 160 10.31 -2.79 -3.23
CA PRO A 160 11.63 -2.28 -2.92
C PRO A 160 12.62 -2.61 -4.05
N ASP A 161 13.54 -1.70 -4.30
CA ASP A 161 14.64 -1.93 -5.23
C ASP A 161 15.72 -2.85 -4.62
N GLU A 162 16.74 -3.19 -5.43
CA GLU A 162 17.80 -4.12 -5.00
C GLU A 162 18.57 -3.59 -3.80
N GLU A 163 18.86 -2.28 -3.73
CA GLU A 163 19.59 -1.65 -2.62
C GLU A 163 18.77 -1.70 -1.32
N GLU A 164 17.46 -1.44 -1.40
CA GLU A 164 16.53 -1.51 -0.27
C GLU A 164 16.38 -2.95 0.25
N ILE A 165 16.35 -3.95 -0.66
CA ILE A 165 16.35 -5.37 -0.30
C ILE A 165 17.65 -5.77 0.40
N GLU A 166 18.81 -5.34 -0.12
CA GLU A 166 20.11 -5.60 0.51
C GLU A 166 20.20 -4.99 1.90
N LEU A 167 19.67 -3.76 2.07
CA LEU A 167 19.62 -3.08 3.36
C LEU A 167 18.80 -3.87 4.38
N LEU A 168 17.60 -4.34 4.00
CA LEU A 168 16.77 -5.17 4.87
C LEU A 168 17.46 -6.50 5.25
N ASN A 169 18.10 -7.14 4.28
CA ASN A 169 18.83 -8.38 4.50
C ASN A 169 20.02 -8.18 5.43
N ALA A 170 20.79 -7.11 5.22
CA ALA A 170 21.92 -6.74 6.09
C ALA A 170 21.47 -6.45 7.53
N PHE A 171 20.37 -5.69 7.69
CA PHE A 171 19.78 -5.43 9.01
C PHE A 171 19.35 -6.72 9.69
N ASN A 172 18.59 -7.56 8.99
CA ASN A 172 18.10 -8.84 9.50
C ASN A 172 19.29 -9.76 9.92
N TYR A 173 20.28 -9.87 9.05
CA TYR A 173 21.47 -10.70 9.32
C TYR A 173 22.26 -10.20 10.53
N LYS A 174 22.42 -8.89 10.67
CA LYS A 174 23.23 -8.29 11.75
C LYS A 174 22.51 -8.29 13.10
N TYR A 175 21.24 -7.95 13.13
CA TYR A 175 20.53 -7.63 14.37
C TYR A 175 19.45 -8.63 14.77
N LEU A 176 18.84 -9.36 13.82
CA LEU A 176 17.72 -10.23 14.14
C LEU A 176 18.09 -11.71 14.19
N GLN A 177 17.55 -12.39 15.16
CA GLN A 177 17.56 -13.87 15.21
C GLN A 177 16.32 -14.36 14.46
N LYS A 178 16.53 -14.92 13.26
CA LYS A 178 15.48 -15.61 12.49
C LYS A 178 15.80 -17.08 12.41
#